data_eed361f86f4f92b7724664abda319711
#
_entry.id   eed361f86f4f92b7724664abda319711
#
_cell.length_a   1.000
_cell.length_b   1.000
_cell.length_c   1.000
_cell.angle_alpha   90.00
_cell.angle_beta   90.00
_cell.angle_gamma   90.00
#
_symmetry.space_group_name_H-M   'P 1'
#
loop_
_entity.id
_entity.type
_entity.pdbx_description
1 polymer ?
#
loop_
_entity_poly.entity_id
_entity_poly.type
_entity_poly.pdbx_seq_one_letter_code
_entity_poly.pdbx_strand_id
1 'polypeptide(L)'
;MTKKGHFSGKRRMPTLPTATKEQKVQKIRNAEYYDFQGVQDTLYTQSKENKVFRKLMTIILSEENIMLAYRNIKKNTGSHTPGVDGKTIKDLSKWQEDSLITYIRTRLKHYIPQPVRRVEIPKANGKTRPLGIPTIMDRLIQQCVLQVMEPICEAKFHERNNGFRPCRSAEHAIAQVYKFVQRSGLHFVVDIDIKGFFDNVQHGKLLKQLWQMGIRDKTLLSILSAMLKAEVAEIGFPERGTPQGGIISPLLANVVLNELDWWISSQWETIPTHHQYAVTIAPNGTASRGKTYRALQSTQLKECWIVRYADDFKILCRKRSDAVKLFAATQQWLKARLGLDISPEKSGIVNLKKHYTEFLGIKIRVRQKGKKANGSPGYTVYSGMTDKA
;
A
#
# COMPACT_ATOMS: atom_id res chain seq x y z
N MET A 1 -0.67 83.36 -4.86
CA MET A 1 -0.18 82.85 -6.15
C MET A 1 -0.13 81.35 -6.13
N THR A 2 -1.02 80.78 -6.81
CA THR A 2 -1.33 79.34 -6.91
C THR A 2 -0.38 78.62 -7.88
N LYS A 3 0.16 77.50 -7.51
CA LYS A 3 0.68 76.53 -8.48
C LYS A 3 -0.03 75.19 -8.32
N LYS A 4 -0.83 74.83 -9.33
CA LYS A 4 -1.45 73.57 -9.58
C LYS A 4 -0.36 72.57 -10.01
N GLY A 5 -0.22 71.49 -9.31
CA GLY A 5 0.54 70.33 -9.77
C GLY A 5 -0.40 69.26 -10.31
N HIS A 6 -0.33 69.03 -11.59
CA HIS A 6 -1.08 67.99 -12.30
C HIS A 6 -0.35 66.68 -12.15
N PHE A 7 -0.93 65.71 -11.42
CA PHE A 7 -0.46 64.30 -11.41
C PHE A 7 -1.34 63.47 -12.36
N SER A 8 -0.84 63.30 -13.59
CA SER A 8 -1.39 62.36 -14.54
C SER A 8 -0.80 60.97 -14.27
N GLY A 9 -1.45 60.22 -13.42
CA GLY A 9 -1.15 58.80 -13.22
C GLY A 9 -1.92 57.94 -14.22
N LYS A 10 -1.30 57.59 -15.35
CA LYS A 10 -1.82 56.55 -16.23
C LYS A 10 -1.78 55.20 -15.49
N ARG A 11 -2.95 54.71 -15.03
CA ARG A 11 -3.12 53.34 -14.63
C ARG A 11 -2.84 52.44 -15.85
N ARG A 12 -1.71 51.74 -15.85
CA ARG A 12 -1.52 50.60 -16.75
C ARG A 12 -2.51 49.49 -16.32
N MET A 13 -3.42 49.18 -17.23
CA MET A 13 -4.21 47.96 -17.12
C MET A 13 -3.26 46.74 -17.11
N PRO A 14 -3.53 45.71 -16.27
CA PRO A 14 -2.75 44.48 -16.37
C PRO A 14 -3.04 43.86 -17.74
N THR A 15 -2.02 43.72 -18.55
CA THR A 15 -2.03 42.92 -19.76
C THR A 15 -2.35 41.47 -19.37
N LEU A 16 -3.47 40.97 -19.88
CA LEU A 16 -3.79 39.54 -19.87
C LEU A 16 -2.59 38.76 -20.42
N PRO A 17 -2.17 37.67 -19.81
CA PRO A 17 -1.13 36.84 -20.36
C PRO A 17 -1.66 36.18 -21.64
N THR A 18 -1.27 36.70 -22.76
CA THR A 18 -1.34 36.04 -24.05
C THR A 18 -0.24 34.98 -24.06
N ALA A 19 -0.63 33.75 -23.86
CA ALA A 19 -0.07 32.53 -24.44
C ALA A 19 -0.83 31.40 -23.81
N THR A 20 -1.82 30.93 -24.45
CA THR A 20 -2.33 29.60 -24.30
C THR A 20 -1.17 28.62 -24.49
N LYS A 21 -0.52 28.20 -23.40
CA LYS A 21 0.14 26.88 -23.39
C LYS A 21 -0.93 25.92 -23.85
N GLU A 22 -0.74 25.29 -25.02
CA GLU A 22 -1.54 24.17 -25.47
C GLU A 22 -1.75 23.25 -24.25
N GLN A 23 -2.99 23.14 -23.82
CA GLN A 23 -3.32 22.19 -22.79
C GLN A 23 -2.86 20.84 -23.33
N LYS A 24 -1.80 20.27 -22.73
CA LYS A 24 -1.37 18.91 -23.07
C LYS A 24 -2.62 18.06 -22.94
N VAL A 25 -3.10 17.53 -24.05
CA VAL A 25 -4.22 16.59 -24.09
C VAL A 25 -3.93 15.55 -23.03
N GLN A 26 -4.73 15.53 -21.97
CA GLN A 26 -4.56 14.55 -20.89
C GLN A 26 -4.67 13.18 -21.55
N LYS A 27 -3.58 12.39 -21.50
CA LYS A 27 -3.62 11.02 -22.02
C LYS A 27 -4.69 10.28 -21.23
N ILE A 28 -5.71 9.80 -21.93
CA ILE A 28 -6.76 8.96 -21.39
C ILE A 28 -6.09 7.80 -20.64
N ARG A 29 -6.51 7.55 -19.39
CA ARG A 29 -6.00 6.43 -18.60
C ARG A 29 -6.36 5.11 -19.30
N ASN A 30 -5.53 4.09 -19.16
CA ASN A 30 -5.81 2.81 -19.81
C ASN A 30 -7.19 2.22 -19.45
N ALA A 31 -7.61 2.37 -18.18
CA ALA A 31 -8.92 1.90 -17.74
C ALA A 31 -10.09 2.66 -18.40
N GLU A 32 -9.93 3.98 -18.61
CA GLU A 32 -10.89 4.80 -19.36
C GLU A 32 -10.95 4.40 -20.82
N TYR A 33 -9.80 4.12 -21.45
CA TYR A 33 -9.72 3.70 -22.85
C TYR A 33 -10.49 2.39 -23.13
N TYR A 34 -10.46 1.44 -22.18
CA TYR A 34 -11.18 0.17 -22.28
C TYR A 34 -12.55 0.20 -21.59
N ASP A 35 -13.08 1.37 -21.26
CA ASP A 35 -14.37 1.56 -20.58
C ASP A 35 -14.51 0.78 -19.25
N PHE A 36 -13.37 0.57 -18.56
CA PHE A 36 -13.31 -0.24 -17.34
C PHE A 36 -13.24 0.61 -16.05
N GLN A 37 -12.98 1.92 -16.16
CA GLN A 37 -12.88 2.82 -15.01
C GLN A 37 -14.19 2.86 -14.20
N GLY A 38 -15.34 2.97 -14.87
CA GLY A 38 -16.65 2.97 -14.21
C GLY A 38 -16.95 1.68 -13.44
N VAL A 39 -16.46 0.54 -13.95
CA VAL A 39 -16.57 -0.76 -13.25
C VAL A 39 -15.72 -0.72 -11.97
N GLN A 40 -14.47 -0.23 -12.04
CA GLN A 40 -13.60 -0.12 -10.86
C GLN A 40 -14.16 0.82 -9.81
N ASP A 41 -14.68 1.98 -10.21
CA ASP A 41 -15.31 2.96 -9.30
C ASP A 41 -16.55 2.38 -8.62
N THR A 42 -17.34 1.61 -9.37
CA THR A 42 -18.52 0.90 -8.84
C THR A 42 -18.12 -0.16 -7.81
N LEU A 43 -17.11 -0.98 -8.11
CA LEU A 43 -16.60 -1.99 -7.18
C LEU A 43 -16.07 -1.36 -5.88
N TYR A 44 -15.33 -0.26 -5.99
CA TYR A 44 -14.83 0.50 -4.85
C TYR A 44 -15.97 1.03 -3.98
N THR A 45 -16.95 1.71 -4.57
CA THR A 45 -18.09 2.32 -3.87
C THR A 45 -18.92 1.24 -3.17
N GLN A 46 -19.26 0.16 -3.87
CA GLN A 46 -19.99 -0.96 -3.32
C GLN A 46 -19.23 -1.64 -2.17
N SER A 47 -17.92 -1.79 -2.30
CA SER A 47 -17.11 -2.34 -1.22
C SER A 47 -17.10 -1.42 0.00
N LYS A 48 -17.01 -0.10 -0.19
CA LYS A 48 -17.10 0.87 0.90
C LYS A 48 -18.42 0.81 1.66
N GLU A 49 -19.51 0.48 0.95
CA GLU A 49 -20.84 0.22 1.50
C GLU A 49 -20.99 -1.18 2.13
N ASN A 50 -19.92 -1.96 2.22
CA ASN A 50 -19.91 -3.34 2.75
C ASN A 50 -20.74 -4.35 1.93
N LYS A 51 -20.95 -4.11 0.64
CA LYS A 51 -21.58 -5.09 -0.24
C LYS A 51 -20.70 -6.33 -0.42
N VAL A 52 -21.35 -7.45 -0.70
CA VAL A 52 -20.73 -8.76 -0.88
C VAL A 52 -20.71 -9.12 -2.36
N PHE A 53 -19.55 -9.54 -2.85
CA PHE A 53 -19.30 -9.88 -4.26
C PHE A 53 -19.28 -11.39 -4.44
N ARG A 54 -20.23 -11.94 -5.23
CA ARG A 54 -20.37 -13.38 -5.47
C ARG A 54 -20.18 -13.81 -6.93
N LYS A 55 -20.13 -12.85 -7.87
CA LYS A 55 -20.08 -13.09 -9.32
C LYS A 55 -18.98 -12.24 -9.97
N LEU A 56 -17.79 -12.22 -9.35
CA LEU A 56 -16.65 -11.43 -9.87
C LEU A 56 -16.06 -12.02 -11.13
N MET A 57 -16.19 -13.35 -11.32
CA MET A 57 -15.69 -14.02 -12.52
C MET A 57 -16.30 -13.46 -13.80
N THR A 58 -17.55 -13.00 -13.80
CA THR A 58 -18.17 -12.36 -14.96
C THR A 58 -17.41 -11.10 -15.40
N ILE A 59 -16.98 -10.28 -14.42
CA ILE A 59 -16.17 -9.07 -14.67
C ILE A 59 -14.73 -9.43 -15.07
N ILE A 60 -14.15 -10.42 -14.38
CA ILE A 60 -12.77 -10.87 -14.67
C ILE A 60 -12.66 -11.39 -16.11
N LEU A 61 -13.68 -12.06 -16.62
CA LEU A 61 -13.73 -12.66 -17.96
C LEU A 61 -14.26 -11.70 -19.04
N SER A 62 -14.58 -10.44 -18.69
CA SER A 62 -15.00 -9.47 -19.70
C SER A 62 -13.85 -9.14 -20.65
N GLU A 63 -14.17 -8.79 -21.86
CA GLU A 63 -13.22 -8.43 -22.89
C GLU A 63 -12.41 -7.21 -22.52
N GLU A 64 -13.10 -6.18 -22.01
CA GLU A 64 -12.52 -4.92 -21.56
C GLU A 64 -11.46 -5.15 -20.49
N ASN A 65 -11.75 -6.02 -19.52
CA ASN A 65 -10.81 -6.36 -18.45
C ASN A 65 -9.59 -7.14 -18.98
N ILE A 66 -9.80 -8.10 -19.87
CA ILE A 66 -8.72 -8.91 -20.46
C ILE A 66 -7.79 -8.02 -21.30
N MET A 67 -8.35 -7.15 -22.14
CA MET A 67 -7.56 -6.25 -22.98
C MET A 67 -6.84 -5.17 -22.18
N LEU A 68 -7.46 -4.65 -21.14
CA LEU A 68 -6.82 -3.76 -20.17
C LEU A 68 -5.64 -4.47 -19.47
N ALA A 69 -5.82 -5.72 -19.07
CA ALA A 69 -4.77 -6.51 -18.43
C ALA A 69 -3.59 -6.74 -19.38
N TYR A 70 -3.84 -7.11 -20.62
CA TYR A 70 -2.81 -7.22 -21.64
C TYR A 70 -2.03 -5.90 -21.82
N ARG A 71 -2.72 -4.77 -21.91
CA ARG A 71 -2.11 -3.45 -22.03
C ARG A 71 -1.20 -3.12 -20.84
N ASN A 72 -1.65 -3.42 -19.63
CA ASN A 72 -0.89 -3.16 -18.41
C ASN A 72 0.36 -4.04 -18.33
N ILE A 73 0.24 -5.33 -18.66
CA ILE A 73 1.41 -6.24 -18.72
C ILE A 73 2.40 -5.80 -19.79
N LYS A 74 1.93 -5.41 -20.98
CA LYS A 74 2.79 -4.97 -22.09
C LYS A 74 3.69 -3.78 -21.73
N LYS A 75 3.23 -2.90 -20.86
CA LYS A 75 4.00 -1.73 -20.39
C LYS A 75 5.03 -2.07 -19.29
N ASN A 76 4.90 -3.23 -18.65
CA ASN A 76 5.76 -3.60 -17.53
C ASN A 76 7.10 -4.10 -18.09
N THR A 77 8.22 -3.54 -17.60
CA THR A 77 9.58 -3.96 -17.97
C THR A 77 9.82 -5.45 -17.72
N GLY A 78 9.25 -6.00 -16.64
CA GLY A 78 9.32 -7.43 -16.33
C GLY A 78 8.62 -8.33 -17.34
N SER A 79 7.80 -7.80 -18.27
CA SER A 79 7.09 -8.58 -19.30
C SER A 79 8.03 -9.28 -20.30
N HIS A 80 9.27 -8.80 -20.41
CA HIS A 80 10.32 -9.40 -21.23
C HIS A 80 11.11 -10.51 -20.52
N THR A 81 10.88 -10.72 -19.23
CA THR A 81 11.51 -11.82 -18.49
C THR A 81 10.67 -13.09 -18.63
N PRO A 82 11.19 -14.18 -19.21
CA PRO A 82 10.41 -15.40 -19.43
C PRO A 82 10.16 -16.17 -18.13
N GLY A 83 9.05 -16.90 -18.08
CA GLY A 83 8.78 -17.95 -17.08
C GLY A 83 9.52 -19.25 -17.42
N VAL A 84 9.01 -20.37 -16.91
CA VAL A 84 9.54 -21.73 -17.24
C VAL A 84 9.33 -22.12 -18.70
N ASP A 85 8.31 -21.55 -19.35
CA ASP A 85 7.94 -21.82 -20.75
C ASP A 85 8.76 -21.04 -21.79
N GLY A 86 9.70 -20.21 -21.34
CA GLY A 86 10.53 -19.37 -22.21
C GLY A 86 9.77 -18.21 -22.90
N LYS A 87 8.45 -18.09 -22.71
CA LYS A 87 7.62 -17.11 -23.41
C LYS A 87 7.62 -15.74 -22.71
N THR A 88 7.47 -14.71 -23.53
CA THR A 88 7.46 -13.29 -23.10
C THR A 88 6.25 -12.56 -23.70
N ILE A 89 6.13 -11.27 -23.40
CA ILE A 89 5.09 -10.43 -24.01
C ILE A 89 5.19 -10.36 -25.54
N LYS A 90 6.40 -10.52 -26.11
CA LYS A 90 6.59 -10.55 -27.57
C LYS A 90 5.84 -11.72 -28.22
N ASP A 91 5.74 -12.84 -27.55
CA ASP A 91 5.03 -14.00 -28.04
C ASP A 91 3.51 -13.78 -27.99
N LEU A 92 3.00 -13.18 -26.91
CA LEU A 92 1.60 -12.80 -26.81
C LEU A 92 1.21 -11.73 -27.84
N SER A 93 2.12 -10.83 -28.20
CA SER A 93 1.84 -9.77 -29.16
C SER A 93 1.58 -10.27 -30.60
N LYS A 94 1.87 -11.54 -30.87
CA LYS A 94 1.57 -12.21 -32.14
C LYS A 94 0.15 -12.79 -32.23
N TRP A 95 -0.56 -12.81 -31.08
CA TRP A 95 -1.91 -13.39 -31.01
C TRP A 95 -2.95 -12.34 -31.45
N GLN A 96 -4.00 -12.87 -32.14
CA GLN A 96 -5.20 -12.07 -32.39
C GLN A 96 -5.97 -11.88 -31.06
N GLU A 97 -6.62 -10.74 -30.90
CA GLU A 97 -7.33 -10.36 -29.66
C GLU A 97 -8.37 -11.41 -29.28
N ASP A 98 -9.24 -11.84 -30.20
CA ASP A 98 -10.25 -12.87 -29.98
C ASP A 98 -9.65 -14.22 -29.53
N SER A 99 -8.50 -14.59 -30.08
CA SER A 99 -7.80 -15.81 -29.70
C SER A 99 -7.27 -15.71 -28.26
N LEU A 100 -6.73 -14.55 -27.88
CA LEU A 100 -6.26 -14.30 -26.53
C LEU A 100 -7.41 -14.33 -25.52
N ILE A 101 -8.52 -13.66 -25.81
CA ILE A 101 -9.72 -13.62 -24.99
C ILE A 101 -10.28 -15.03 -24.79
N THR A 102 -10.44 -15.77 -25.87
CA THR A 102 -10.94 -17.16 -25.84
C THR A 102 -10.03 -18.06 -25.02
N TYR A 103 -8.71 -17.94 -25.19
CA TYR A 103 -7.73 -18.70 -24.40
C TYR A 103 -7.85 -18.40 -22.90
N ILE A 104 -7.90 -17.15 -22.50
CA ILE A 104 -8.03 -16.76 -21.08
C ILE A 104 -9.33 -17.29 -20.49
N ARG A 105 -10.46 -17.14 -21.21
CA ARG A 105 -11.76 -17.66 -20.79
C ARG A 105 -11.75 -19.18 -20.63
N THR A 106 -11.14 -19.90 -21.54
CA THR A 106 -11.01 -21.37 -21.48
C THR A 106 -10.11 -21.80 -20.32
N ARG A 107 -8.97 -21.14 -20.17
CA ARG A 107 -7.99 -21.43 -19.12
C ARG A 107 -8.59 -21.25 -17.71
N LEU A 108 -9.42 -20.22 -17.51
CA LEU A 108 -10.04 -19.91 -16.22
C LEU A 108 -11.23 -20.81 -15.85
N LYS A 109 -11.77 -21.60 -16.79
CA LYS A 109 -12.78 -22.64 -16.48
C LYS A 109 -12.21 -23.75 -15.58
N HIS A 110 -10.95 -24.14 -15.82
CA HIS A 110 -10.21 -25.15 -15.07
C HIS A 110 -8.79 -24.66 -14.87
N TYR A 111 -8.61 -23.68 -13.97
CA TYR A 111 -7.34 -23.02 -13.81
C TYR A 111 -6.32 -23.89 -13.06
N ILE A 112 -5.26 -24.24 -13.77
CA ILE A 112 -4.06 -24.88 -13.24
C ILE A 112 -2.88 -23.97 -13.59
N PRO A 113 -2.21 -23.34 -12.59
CA PRO A 113 -1.05 -22.49 -12.84
C PRO A 113 0.11 -23.32 -13.40
N GLN A 114 0.92 -22.68 -14.24
CA GLN A 114 2.21 -23.26 -14.64
C GLN A 114 3.21 -23.12 -13.49
N PRO A 115 4.25 -23.97 -13.43
CA PRO A 115 5.31 -23.81 -12.45
C PRO A 115 5.95 -22.43 -12.49
N VAL A 116 6.33 -21.92 -11.33
CA VAL A 116 6.98 -20.62 -11.17
C VAL A 116 8.48 -20.81 -11.27
N ARG A 117 9.15 -20.10 -12.17
CA ARG A 117 10.61 -20.12 -12.27
C ARG A 117 11.24 -19.35 -11.12
N ARG A 118 12.13 -20.00 -10.36
CA ARG A 118 12.85 -19.37 -9.27
C ARG A 118 14.12 -18.68 -9.76
N VAL A 119 14.39 -17.48 -9.28
CA VAL A 119 15.63 -16.73 -9.51
C VAL A 119 16.09 -16.12 -8.19
N GLU A 120 17.37 -16.29 -7.87
CA GLU A 120 17.97 -15.71 -6.67
C GLU A 120 18.59 -14.33 -7.02
N ILE A 121 18.06 -13.26 -6.39
CA ILE A 121 18.59 -11.90 -6.57
C ILE A 121 19.53 -11.55 -5.41
N PRO A 122 20.79 -11.17 -5.68
CA PRO A 122 21.73 -10.75 -4.64
C PRO A 122 21.22 -9.52 -3.87
N LYS A 123 21.35 -9.55 -2.54
CA LYS A 123 21.14 -8.38 -1.66
C LYS A 123 22.48 -7.72 -1.34
N ALA A 124 22.49 -6.43 -1.02
CA ALA A 124 23.68 -5.67 -0.64
C ALA A 124 24.45 -6.25 0.58
N ASN A 125 23.79 -7.09 1.38
CA ASN A 125 24.38 -7.76 2.55
C ASN A 125 24.91 -9.18 2.27
N GLY A 126 25.13 -9.55 1.01
CA GLY A 126 25.60 -10.87 0.58
C GLY A 126 24.58 -12.01 0.65
N LYS A 127 23.38 -11.78 1.17
CA LYS A 127 22.27 -12.75 1.13
C LYS A 127 21.54 -12.66 -0.20
N THR A 128 20.79 -13.69 -0.57
CA THR A 128 19.94 -13.67 -1.75
C THR A 128 18.47 -13.40 -1.39
N ARG A 129 17.72 -12.99 -2.38
CA ARG A 129 16.25 -12.89 -2.32
C ARG A 129 15.66 -13.79 -3.39
N PRO A 130 14.89 -14.82 -3.02
CA PRO A 130 14.22 -15.64 -3.99
C PRO A 130 13.09 -14.84 -4.68
N LEU A 131 13.12 -14.81 -6.00
CA LEU A 131 12.06 -14.24 -6.82
C LEU A 131 11.39 -15.35 -7.61
N GLY A 132 10.07 -15.44 -7.54
CA GLY A 132 9.30 -16.36 -8.34
C GLY A 132 8.74 -15.66 -9.59
N ILE A 133 9.07 -16.16 -10.77
CA ILE A 133 8.63 -15.60 -12.05
C ILE A 133 7.59 -16.52 -12.68
N PRO A 134 6.28 -16.20 -12.60
CA PRO A 134 5.24 -16.96 -13.30
C PRO A 134 5.38 -16.80 -14.81
N THR A 135 4.79 -17.70 -15.59
CA THR A 135 4.71 -17.56 -17.05
C THR A 135 4.00 -16.27 -17.44
N ILE A 136 4.28 -15.76 -18.63
CA ILE A 136 3.65 -14.51 -19.09
C ILE A 136 2.13 -14.61 -19.13
N MET A 137 1.61 -15.82 -19.44
CA MET A 137 0.18 -16.08 -19.47
C MET A 137 -0.44 -16.08 -18.06
N ASP A 138 0.22 -16.70 -17.08
CA ASP A 138 -0.25 -16.66 -15.69
C ASP A 138 -0.16 -15.25 -15.11
N ARG A 139 0.84 -14.46 -15.49
CA ARG A 139 0.90 -13.02 -15.14
C ARG A 139 -0.27 -12.23 -15.73
N LEU A 140 -0.68 -12.53 -16.96
CA LEU A 140 -1.85 -11.91 -17.57
C LEU A 140 -3.14 -12.28 -16.83
N ILE A 141 -3.31 -13.56 -16.46
CA ILE A 141 -4.44 -14.01 -15.63
C ILE A 141 -4.43 -13.32 -14.25
N GLN A 142 -3.27 -13.25 -13.60
CA GLN A 142 -3.13 -12.52 -12.33
C GLN A 142 -3.51 -11.05 -12.48
N GLN A 143 -3.17 -10.41 -13.59
CA GLN A 143 -3.52 -9.01 -13.86
C GLN A 143 -5.03 -8.85 -14.08
N CYS A 144 -5.70 -9.77 -14.78
CA CYS A 144 -7.16 -9.76 -14.90
C CYS A 144 -7.86 -9.84 -13.54
N VAL A 145 -7.36 -10.68 -12.64
CA VAL A 145 -7.86 -10.82 -11.27
C VAL A 145 -7.56 -9.57 -10.44
N LEU A 146 -6.33 -9.05 -10.53
CA LEU A 146 -5.89 -7.87 -9.78
C LEU A 146 -6.79 -6.66 -10.03
N GLN A 147 -7.08 -6.34 -11.29
CA GLN A 147 -7.85 -5.15 -11.69
C GLN A 147 -9.28 -5.11 -11.10
N VAL A 148 -9.83 -6.29 -10.82
CA VAL A 148 -11.15 -6.44 -10.23
C VAL A 148 -11.08 -6.45 -8.70
N MET A 149 -10.06 -7.09 -8.12
CA MET A 149 -9.91 -7.20 -6.67
C MET A 149 -9.38 -5.92 -6.02
N GLU A 150 -8.49 -5.21 -6.71
CA GLU A 150 -7.81 -4.03 -6.16
C GLU A 150 -8.79 -2.95 -5.67
N PRO A 151 -9.79 -2.49 -6.43
CA PRO A 151 -10.75 -1.49 -5.93
C PRO A 151 -11.57 -2.00 -4.74
N ILE A 152 -11.90 -3.28 -4.69
CA ILE A 152 -12.63 -3.88 -3.57
C ILE A 152 -11.79 -3.85 -2.29
N CYS A 153 -10.52 -4.25 -2.39
CA CYS A 153 -9.59 -4.28 -1.27
C CYS A 153 -9.19 -2.86 -0.84
N GLU A 154 -8.95 -1.95 -1.81
CA GLU A 154 -8.56 -0.56 -1.58
C GLU A 154 -9.58 0.18 -0.71
N ALA A 155 -10.88 -0.07 -0.91
CA ALA A 155 -11.96 0.49 -0.10
C ALA A 155 -11.93 0.06 1.38
N LYS A 156 -11.21 -1.03 1.71
CA LYS A 156 -11.10 -1.62 3.06
C LYS A 156 -9.74 -1.36 3.72
N PHE A 157 -8.75 -0.94 2.94
CA PHE A 157 -7.42 -0.71 3.49
C PHE A 157 -7.37 0.50 4.41
N HIS A 158 -6.63 0.33 5.50
CA HIS A 158 -6.40 1.40 6.44
C HIS A 158 -5.63 2.56 5.79
N GLU A 159 -5.94 3.80 6.17
CA GLU A 159 -5.34 5.00 5.56
C GLU A 159 -3.84 5.17 5.83
N ARG A 160 -3.29 4.47 6.83
CA ARG A 160 -1.87 4.51 7.17
C ARG A 160 -1.03 3.48 6.40
N ASN A 161 -1.64 2.64 5.59
CA ASN A 161 -0.95 1.79 4.65
C ASN A 161 -0.66 2.57 3.36
N ASN A 162 0.61 2.63 2.95
CA ASN A 162 1.06 3.41 1.79
C ASN A 162 1.75 2.55 0.72
N GLY A 163 2.10 1.30 1.01
CA GLY A 163 2.82 0.43 0.10
C GLY A 163 1.92 -0.27 -0.93
N PHE A 164 2.38 -0.35 -2.16
CA PHE A 164 1.71 -1.07 -3.25
C PHE A 164 0.25 -0.66 -3.49
N ARG A 165 -0.08 0.59 -3.27
CA ARG A 165 -1.44 1.12 -3.41
C ARG A 165 -1.50 2.21 -4.48
N PRO A 166 -2.60 2.31 -5.25
CA PRO A 166 -2.81 3.41 -6.17
C PRO A 166 -2.73 4.76 -5.45
N CYS A 167 -2.12 5.75 -6.10
CA CYS A 167 -1.99 7.12 -5.59
C CYS A 167 -1.29 7.24 -4.22
N ARG A 168 -0.55 6.21 -3.79
CA ARG A 168 0.27 6.19 -2.57
C ARG A 168 1.74 5.94 -2.92
N SER A 169 2.65 6.44 -2.09
CA SER A 169 4.08 6.32 -2.34
C SER A 169 4.89 6.28 -1.03
N ALA A 170 6.20 6.04 -1.15
CA ALA A 170 7.12 6.07 -0.03
C ALA A 170 7.16 7.46 0.63
N GLU A 171 7.08 8.53 -0.16
CA GLU A 171 7.06 9.91 0.31
C GLU A 171 5.84 10.18 1.20
N HIS A 172 4.68 9.63 0.87
CA HIS A 172 3.49 9.75 1.72
C HIS A 172 3.70 9.07 3.08
N ALA A 173 4.32 7.90 3.11
CA ALA A 173 4.64 7.21 4.36
C ALA A 173 5.64 8.02 5.21
N ILE A 174 6.70 8.51 4.60
CA ILE A 174 7.72 9.35 5.26
C ILE A 174 7.10 10.64 5.80
N ALA A 175 6.25 11.31 5.01
CA ALA A 175 5.55 12.52 5.43
C ALA A 175 4.62 12.28 6.64
N GLN A 176 3.95 11.11 6.70
CA GLN A 176 3.15 10.73 7.86
C GLN A 176 4.02 10.54 9.11
N VAL A 177 5.17 9.86 9.00
CA VAL A 177 6.12 9.72 10.11
C VAL A 177 6.59 11.10 10.58
N TYR A 178 6.99 11.99 9.66
CA TYR A 178 7.41 13.34 9.99
C TYR A 178 6.32 14.13 10.71
N LYS A 179 5.08 14.04 10.25
CA LYS A 179 3.93 14.69 10.91
C LYS A 179 3.79 14.23 12.34
N PHE A 180 3.86 12.95 12.63
CA PHE A 180 3.73 12.40 13.98
C PHE A 180 4.93 12.76 14.88
N VAL A 181 6.13 12.68 14.35
CA VAL A 181 7.34 13.03 15.09
C VAL A 181 7.42 14.53 15.39
N GLN A 182 7.19 15.37 14.37
CA GLN A 182 7.36 16.83 14.47
C GLN A 182 6.19 17.50 15.20
N ARG A 183 4.95 17.19 14.80
CA ARG A 183 3.77 17.87 15.31
C ARG A 183 3.21 17.24 16.57
N SER A 184 3.14 15.91 16.61
CA SER A 184 2.57 15.18 17.74
C SER A 184 3.59 14.86 18.83
N GLY A 185 4.89 15.02 18.55
CA GLY A 185 5.97 14.78 19.51
C GLY A 185 6.12 13.30 19.92
N LEU A 186 5.81 12.37 19.00
CA LEU A 186 5.93 10.94 19.23
C LEU A 186 7.37 10.52 18.92
N HIS A 187 8.21 10.45 19.94
CA HIS A 187 9.65 10.26 19.77
C HIS A 187 10.13 8.84 20.08
N PHE A 188 9.24 7.91 20.42
CA PHE A 188 9.57 6.50 20.56
C PHE A 188 8.95 5.74 19.40
N VAL A 189 9.79 4.98 18.70
CA VAL A 189 9.40 4.18 17.54
C VAL A 189 9.54 2.71 17.90
N VAL A 190 8.47 1.96 17.75
CA VAL A 190 8.50 0.50 17.70
C VAL A 190 8.81 0.12 16.26
N ASP A 191 9.98 -0.45 16.06
CA ASP A 191 10.49 -0.90 14.78
C ASP A 191 10.43 -2.43 14.75
N ILE A 192 9.67 -3.01 13.83
CA ILE A 192 9.49 -4.46 13.73
C ILE A 192 9.71 -4.89 12.28
N ASP A 193 10.62 -5.84 12.09
CA ASP A 193 10.88 -6.55 10.84
C ASP A 193 10.24 -7.94 10.91
N ILE A 194 9.30 -8.23 10.02
CA ILE A 194 8.66 -9.55 9.94
C ILE A 194 9.59 -10.52 9.22
N LYS A 195 9.91 -11.64 9.88
CA LYS A 195 10.83 -12.65 9.33
C LYS A 195 10.22 -13.33 8.10
N GLY A 196 10.84 -13.09 6.92
CA GLY A 196 10.43 -13.76 5.68
C GLY A 196 8.95 -13.62 5.37
N PHE A 197 8.41 -12.39 5.44
CA PHE A 197 6.96 -12.15 5.38
C PHE A 197 6.27 -12.86 4.22
N PHE A 198 6.76 -12.63 2.98
CA PHE A 198 6.16 -13.21 1.77
C PHE A 198 6.19 -14.75 1.77
N ASP A 199 7.20 -15.35 2.36
CA ASP A 199 7.39 -16.80 2.40
C ASP A 199 6.55 -17.48 3.51
N ASN A 200 6.00 -16.69 4.46
CA ASN A 200 5.29 -17.20 5.62
C ASN A 200 3.79 -16.90 5.65
N VAL A 201 3.23 -16.30 4.60
CA VAL A 201 1.79 -16.02 4.48
C VAL A 201 1.00 -17.33 4.49
N GLN A 202 0.08 -17.50 5.44
CA GLN A 202 -0.78 -18.67 5.52
C GLN A 202 -1.93 -18.57 4.51
N HIS A 203 -1.99 -19.48 3.52
CA HIS A 203 -2.99 -19.47 2.43
C HIS A 203 -4.43 -19.46 2.96
N GLY A 204 -4.74 -20.34 3.91
CA GLY A 204 -6.09 -20.44 4.47
C GLY A 204 -6.55 -19.19 5.23
N LYS A 205 -5.62 -18.49 5.94
CA LYS A 205 -5.94 -17.23 6.61
C LYS A 205 -6.18 -16.11 5.58
N LEU A 206 -5.33 -16.00 4.58
CA LEU A 206 -5.47 -15.02 3.50
C LEU A 206 -6.82 -15.16 2.79
N LEU A 207 -7.23 -16.38 2.43
CA LEU A 207 -8.52 -16.61 1.78
C LEU A 207 -9.70 -16.25 2.69
N LYS A 208 -9.60 -16.51 4.02
CA LYS A 208 -10.59 -16.05 5.00
C LYS A 208 -10.67 -14.53 5.11
N GLN A 209 -9.52 -13.84 5.05
CA GLN A 209 -9.47 -12.38 5.06
C GLN A 209 -10.13 -11.78 3.82
N LEU A 210 -9.88 -12.33 2.64
CA LEU A 210 -10.57 -11.94 1.40
C LEU A 210 -12.09 -12.14 1.50
N TRP A 211 -12.51 -13.26 2.07
CA TRP A 211 -13.93 -13.53 2.33
C TRP A 211 -14.55 -12.48 3.27
N GLN A 212 -13.85 -12.10 4.33
CA GLN A 212 -14.30 -11.07 5.27
C GLN A 212 -14.36 -9.68 4.64
N MET A 213 -13.49 -9.38 3.68
CA MET A 213 -13.51 -8.15 2.89
C MET A 213 -14.69 -8.08 1.91
N GLY A 214 -15.48 -9.16 1.79
CA GLY A 214 -16.66 -9.23 0.92
C GLY A 214 -16.43 -9.98 -0.39
N ILE A 215 -15.24 -10.48 -0.68
CA ILE A 215 -14.94 -11.29 -1.87
C ILE A 215 -15.41 -12.71 -1.60
N ARG A 216 -16.65 -13.03 -2.00
CA ARG A 216 -17.30 -14.33 -1.73
C ARG A 216 -17.61 -15.12 -3.00
N ASP A 217 -16.96 -14.83 -4.09
CA ASP A 217 -16.97 -15.64 -5.31
C ASP A 217 -16.10 -16.88 -5.09
N LYS A 218 -16.72 -18.04 -4.96
CA LYS A 218 -16.02 -19.30 -4.65
C LYS A 218 -15.07 -19.73 -5.78
N THR A 219 -15.45 -19.47 -7.03
CA THR A 219 -14.61 -19.77 -8.20
C THR A 219 -13.34 -18.92 -8.17
N LEU A 220 -13.46 -17.61 -7.92
CA LEU A 220 -12.31 -16.73 -7.78
C LEU A 220 -11.39 -17.17 -6.62
N LEU A 221 -11.96 -17.50 -5.46
CA LEU A 221 -11.16 -17.95 -4.31
C LEU A 221 -10.47 -19.29 -4.58
N SER A 222 -11.07 -20.18 -5.36
CA SER A 222 -10.43 -21.42 -5.82
C SER A 222 -9.25 -21.12 -6.76
N ILE A 223 -9.41 -20.20 -7.70
CA ILE A 223 -8.33 -19.74 -8.59
C ILE A 223 -7.19 -19.12 -7.80
N LEU A 224 -7.49 -18.26 -6.82
CA LEU A 224 -6.48 -17.67 -5.93
C LEU A 224 -5.75 -18.74 -5.10
N SER A 225 -6.48 -19.74 -4.61
CA SER A 225 -5.87 -20.88 -3.92
C SER A 225 -4.90 -21.66 -4.81
N ALA A 226 -5.27 -21.88 -6.08
CA ALA A 226 -4.39 -22.51 -7.06
C ALA A 226 -3.15 -21.66 -7.34
N MET A 227 -3.31 -20.32 -7.52
CA MET A 227 -2.18 -19.40 -7.70
C MET A 227 -1.19 -19.44 -6.54
N LEU A 228 -1.70 -19.47 -5.29
CA LEU A 228 -0.88 -19.52 -4.08
C LEU A 228 -0.11 -20.85 -3.94
N LYS A 229 -0.68 -21.93 -4.45
CA LYS A 229 -0.12 -23.28 -4.43
C LYS A 229 0.63 -23.64 -5.72
N ALA A 230 0.85 -22.66 -6.61
CA ALA A 230 1.59 -22.93 -7.84
C ALA A 230 2.95 -23.55 -7.51
N GLU A 231 3.29 -24.61 -8.23
CA GLU A 231 4.57 -25.29 -8.08
C GLU A 231 5.73 -24.31 -8.31
N VAL A 232 6.72 -24.35 -7.44
CA VAL A 232 7.99 -23.66 -7.67
C VAL A 232 8.96 -24.65 -8.29
N ALA A 233 9.40 -24.36 -9.53
CA ALA A 233 10.26 -25.25 -10.29
C ALA A 233 11.47 -25.69 -9.44
N GLU A 234 11.79 -26.99 -9.47
CA GLU A 234 12.88 -27.63 -8.72
C GLU A 234 12.70 -27.68 -7.18
N ILE A 235 11.60 -27.13 -6.64
CA ILE A 235 11.35 -27.10 -5.19
C ILE A 235 10.05 -27.82 -4.83
N GLY A 236 9.02 -27.73 -5.69
CA GLY A 236 7.71 -28.34 -5.46
C GLY A 236 6.63 -27.36 -5.01
N PHE A 237 5.60 -27.89 -4.36
CA PHE A 237 4.40 -27.17 -4.00
C PHE A 237 4.53 -26.45 -2.65
N PRO A 238 4.35 -25.12 -2.57
CA PRO A 238 4.46 -24.38 -1.31
C PRO A 238 3.20 -24.59 -0.45
N GLU A 239 3.38 -24.90 0.83
CA GLU A 239 2.28 -24.96 1.81
C GLU A 239 1.84 -23.58 2.29
N ARG A 240 2.71 -22.59 2.18
CA ARG A 240 2.53 -21.20 2.61
C ARG A 240 3.36 -20.27 1.73
N GLY A 241 3.09 -18.98 1.86
CA GLY A 241 3.80 -17.92 1.13
C GLY A 241 3.03 -17.43 -0.08
N THR A 242 3.49 -16.31 -0.60
CA THR A 242 3.05 -15.74 -1.87
C THR A 242 4.27 -15.59 -2.76
N PRO A 243 4.22 -16.00 -4.04
CA PRO A 243 5.38 -15.89 -4.93
C PRO A 243 5.87 -14.45 -5.01
N GLN A 244 7.10 -14.18 -4.55
CA GLN A 244 7.73 -12.87 -4.73
C GLN A 244 7.99 -12.66 -6.22
N GLY A 245 7.27 -11.73 -6.86
CA GLY A 245 7.30 -11.49 -8.31
C GLY A 245 6.01 -11.81 -9.04
N GLY A 246 5.03 -12.43 -8.38
CA GLY A 246 3.67 -12.52 -8.87
C GLY A 246 3.00 -11.15 -8.91
N ILE A 247 2.23 -10.88 -9.96
CA ILE A 247 1.54 -9.59 -10.16
C ILE A 247 0.56 -9.27 -9.02
N ILE A 248 -0.14 -10.28 -8.52
CA ILE A 248 -1.15 -10.12 -7.46
C ILE A 248 -0.56 -10.11 -6.04
N SER A 249 0.68 -10.58 -5.87
CA SER A 249 1.29 -10.77 -4.55
C SER A 249 1.36 -9.50 -3.68
N PRO A 250 1.63 -8.29 -4.22
CA PRO A 250 1.60 -7.06 -3.45
C PRO A 250 0.22 -6.74 -2.87
N LEU A 251 -0.85 -6.97 -3.62
CA LEU A 251 -2.23 -6.80 -3.12
C LEU A 251 -2.52 -7.78 -1.99
N LEU A 252 -2.17 -9.05 -2.18
CA LEU A 252 -2.39 -10.11 -1.18
C LEU A 252 -1.60 -9.85 0.11
N ALA A 253 -0.37 -9.35 0.00
CA ALA A 253 0.44 -8.91 1.13
C ALA A 253 -0.25 -7.80 1.94
N ASN A 254 -0.84 -6.81 1.24
CA ASN A 254 -1.62 -5.76 1.89
C ASN A 254 -2.88 -6.29 2.56
N VAL A 255 -3.57 -7.27 1.97
CA VAL A 255 -4.73 -7.93 2.60
C VAL A 255 -4.34 -8.58 3.92
N VAL A 256 -3.23 -9.32 3.95
CA VAL A 256 -2.75 -10.01 5.17
C VAL A 256 -2.49 -9.01 6.30
N LEU A 257 -1.77 -7.93 6.03
CA LEU A 257 -1.37 -6.96 7.05
C LEU A 257 -2.43 -5.89 7.35
N ASN A 258 -3.53 -5.83 6.60
CA ASN A 258 -4.60 -4.88 6.87
C ASN A 258 -5.24 -5.10 8.25
N GLU A 259 -5.32 -6.34 8.72
CA GLU A 259 -5.80 -6.61 10.09
C GLU A 259 -4.87 -6.02 11.15
N LEU A 260 -3.55 -6.01 10.92
CA LEU A 260 -2.58 -5.38 11.80
C LEU A 260 -2.80 -3.86 11.87
N ASP A 261 -2.99 -3.23 10.70
CA ASP A 261 -3.22 -1.79 10.62
C ASP A 261 -4.45 -1.38 11.44
N TRP A 262 -5.57 -2.09 11.25
CA TRP A 262 -6.80 -1.83 11.98
C TRP A 262 -6.69 -2.19 13.47
N TRP A 263 -5.96 -3.26 13.82
CA TRP A 263 -5.74 -3.62 15.21
C TRP A 263 -4.93 -2.56 15.95
N ILE A 264 -3.81 -2.07 15.40
CA ILE A 264 -3.03 -0.98 16.02
C ILE A 264 -3.88 0.29 16.11
N SER A 265 -4.61 0.63 15.06
CA SER A 265 -5.50 1.80 15.06
C SER A 265 -6.59 1.71 16.15
N SER A 266 -7.11 0.51 16.41
CA SER A 266 -8.11 0.27 17.44
C SER A 266 -7.57 0.42 18.87
N GLN A 267 -6.25 0.46 19.07
CA GLN A 267 -5.66 0.70 20.39
C GLN A 267 -5.67 2.19 20.79
N TRP A 268 -5.85 3.08 19.82
CA TRP A 268 -5.86 4.52 20.05
C TRP A 268 -6.71 5.30 19.03
N GLU A 269 -6.34 5.30 17.75
CA GLU A 269 -6.84 6.23 16.73
C GLU A 269 -8.35 6.16 16.53
N THR A 270 -8.92 4.95 16.60
CA THR A 270 -10.33 4.66 16.32
C THR A 270 -11.15 4.36 17.57
N ILE A 271 -10.57 4.50 18.79
CA ILE A 271 -11.32 4.33 20.04
C ILE A 271 -12.43 5.37 20.11
N PRO A 272 -13.69 4.93 20.34
CA PRO A 272 -14.80 5.86 20.53
C PRO A 272 -14.62 6.64 21.84
N THR A 273 -14.91 7.95 21.80
CA THR A 273 -14.97 8.79 22.99
C THR A 273 -16.40 8.84 23.52
N HIS A 274 -16.58 9.02 24.84
CA HIS A 274 -17.91 9.14 25.46
C HIS A 274 -18.74 10.26 24.81
N HIS A 275 -18.09 11.42 24.55
CA HIS A 275 -18.69 12.53 23.81
C HIS A 275 -18.31 12.45 22.33
N GLN A 276 -19.28 12.61 21.43
CA GLN A 276 -19.03 12.70 19.99
C GLN A 276 -18.59 14.11 19.61
N TYR A 277 -17.31 14.27 19.32
CA TYR A 277 -16.75 15.55 18.86
C TYR A 277 -16.98 15.75 17.37
N ALA A 278 -17.37 16.97 17.00
CA ALA A 278 -17.50 17.34 15.60
C ALA A 278 -16.15 17.22 14.87
N VAL A 279 -16.20 16.62 13.68
CA VAL A 279 -15.06 16.54 12.75
C VAL A 279 -15.01 17.86 11.98
N THR A 280 -13.89 18.57 12.06
CA THR A 280 -13.70 19.79 11.26
C THR A 280 -13.08 19.40 9.91
N ILE A 281 -13.72 19.84 8.82
CA ILE A 281 -13.18 19.68 7.47
C ILE A 281 -12.36 20.93 7.13
N ALA A 282 -11.09 20.75 6.85
CA ALA A 282 -10.20 21.82 6.38
C ALA A 282 -10.54 22.19 4.91
N PRO A 283 -10.15 23.41 4.42
CA PRO A 283 -10.42 23.81 3.04
C PRO A 283 -9.89 22.85 1.97
N ASN A 284 -8.86 22.09 2.27
CA ASN A 284 -8.30 21.03 1.41
C ASN A 284 -9.02 19.68 1.53
N GLY A 285 -10.20 19.62 2.13
CA GLY A 285 -10.97 18.40 2.34
C GLY A 285 -10.48 17.48 3.48
N THR A 286 -9.38 17.82 4.17
CA THR A 286 -8.84 16.98 5.24
C THR A 286 -9.72 17.02 6.48
N ALA A 287 -10.22 15.88 6.93
CA ALA A 287 -10.96 15.76 8.18
C ALA A 287 -10.03 15.82 9.39
N SER A 288 -10.30 16.76 10.30
CA SER A 288 -9.56 16.90 11.55
C SER A 288 -10.37 16.40 12.75
N ARG A 289 -9.83 15.41 13.43
CA ARG A 289 -10.36 14.85 14.70
C ARG A 289 -9.59 15.38 15.92
N GLY A 290 -9.03 16.58 15.84
CA GLY A 290 -8.15 17.13 16.88
C GLY A 290 -8.78 17.19 18.27
N LYS A 291 -10.08 17.47 18.38
CA LYS A 291 -10.81 17.47 19.66
C LYS A 291 -10.90 16.06 20.25
N THR A 292 -11.25 15.05 19.44
CA THR A 292 -11.27 13.64 19.83
C THR A 292 -9.91 13.17 20.35
N TYR A 293 -8.84 13.44 19.61
CA TYR A 293 -7.50 13.03 20.05
C TYR A 293 -7.03 13.75 21.31
N ARG A 294 -7.42 15.00 21.50
CA ARG A 294 -7.12 15.73 22.76
C ARG A 294 -7.85 15.11 23.95
N ALA A 295 -9.10 14.70 23.78
CA ALA A 295 -9.85 13.98 24.82
C ALA A 295 -9.23 12.61 25.12
N LEU A 296 -8.80 11.86 24.11
CA LEU A 296 -8.10 10.58 24.31
C LEU A 296 -6.75 10.76 25.03
N GLN A 297 -6.02 11.88 24.79
CA GLN A 297 -4.75 12.19 25.46
C GLN A 297 -4.90 12.47 26.95
N SER A 298 -6.08 12.87 27.42
CA SER A 298 -6.38 13.05 28.84
C SER A 298 -6.69 11.74 29.58
N THR A 299 -6.80 10.63 28.86
CA THR A 299 -7.07 9.30 29.43
C THR A 299 -5.79 8.52 29.75
N GLN A 300 -5.94 7.33 30.33
CA GLN A 300 -4.84 6.36 30.56
C GLN A 300 -4.48 5.54 29.31
N LEU A 301 -5.13 5.78 28.18
CA LEU A 301 -4.85 5.09 26.92
C LEU A 301 -3.46 5.43 26.40
N LYS A 302 -2.87 4.49 25.68
CA LYS A 302 -1.51 4.62 25.13
C LYS A 302 -1.58 5.18 23.72
N GLU A 303 -1.20 6.43 23.54
CA GLU A 303 -1.17 7.04 22.21
C GLU A 303 -0.17 6.32 21.32
N CYS A 304 -0.68 5.72 20.23
CA CYS A 304 0.12 5.04 19.23
C CYS A 304 -0.46 5.24 17.83
N TRP A 305 0.44 5.29 16.84
CA TRP A 305 0.11 5.49 15.45
C TRP A 305 0.97 4.57 14.59
N ILE A 306 0.33 3.79 13.70
CA ILE A 306 1.05 2.99 12.72
C ILE A 306 1.27 3.80 11.44
N VAL A 307 2.40 3.60 10.78
CA VAL A 307 2.65 3.97 9.39
C VAL A 307 3.29 2.77 8.72
N ARG A 308 2.69 2.29 7.65
CA ARG A 308 3.15 1.07 6.96
C ARG A 308 3.38 1.31 5.47
N TYR A 309 4.43 0.68 4.96
CA TYR A 309 4.72 0.54 3.54
C TYR A 309 5.11 -0.93 3.26
N ALA A 310 4.23 -1.69 2.64
CA ALA A 310 4.37 -3.14 2.47
C ALA A 310 4.52 -3.87 3.83
N ASP A 311 5.61 -4.59 4.05
CA ASP A 311 5.98 -5.26 5.29
C ASP A 311 6.82 -4.40 6.24
N ASP A 312 7.33 -3.26 5.79
CA ASP A 312 8.03 -2.28 6.64
C ASP A 312 7.02 -1.33 7.31
N PHE A 313 6.96 -1.35 8.63
CA PHE A 313 6.06 -0.47 9.39
C PHE A 313 6.72 0.05 10.67
N LYS A 314 6.25 1.21 11.08
CA LYS A 314 6.66 1.86 12.32
C LYS A 314 5.44 2.17 13.18
N ILE A 315 5.51 1.88 14.49
CA ILE A 315 4.49 2.32 15.45
C ILE A 315 5.12 3.44 16.29
N LEU A 316 4.54 4.63 16.22
CA LEU A 316 5.05 5.81 16.89
C LEU A 316 4.30 6.02 18.22
N CYS A 317 5.05 6.24 19.30
CA CYS A 317 4.54 6.36 20.67
C CYS A 317 5.10 7.60 21.35
N ARG A 318 4.36 8.08 22.37
CA ARG A 318 4.78 9.25 23.18
C ARG A 318 5.76 8.87 24.29
N LYS A 319 5.53 7.74 24.95
CA LYS A 319 6.29 7.26 26.12
C LYS A 319 7.02 5.95 25.79
N ARG A 320 8.21 5.77 26.40
CA ARG A 320 8.96 4.52 26.28
C ARG A 320 8.19 3.30 26.84
N SER A 321 7.51 3.49 27.97
CA SER A 321 6.70 2.45 28.60
C SER A 321 5.61 1.93 27.67
N ASP A 322 4.98 2.81 26.88
CA ASP A 322 3.93 2.44 25.94
C ASP A 322 4.53 1.70 24.73
N ALA A 323 5.69 2.16 24.25
CA ALA A 323 6.41 1.48 23.17
C ALA A 323 6.81 0.04 23.55
N VAL A 324 7.27 -0.18 24.81
CA VAL A 324 7.62 -1.52 25.31
C VAL A 324 6.39 -2.45 25.31
N LYS A 325 5.26 -1.97 25.82
CA LYS A 325 4.02 -2.75 25.84
C LYS A 325 3.50 -3.05 24.44
N LEU A 326 3.55 -2.07 23.55
CA LEU A 326 3.11 -2.25 22.15
C LEU A 326 4.03 -3.17 21.36
N PHE A 327 5.34 -3.12 21.59
CA PHE A 327 6.28 -4.05 20.97
C PHE A 327 5.92 -5.51 21.32
N ALA A 328 5.79 -5.80 22.62
CA ALA A 328 5.44 -7.15 23.08
C ALA A 328 4.05 -7.60 22.58
N ALA A 329 3.05 -6.71 22.66
CA ALA A 329 1.69 -7.00 22.19
C ALA A 329 1.64 -7.23 20.67
N THR A 330 2.37 -6.44 19.88
CA THR A 330 2.42 -6.59 18.41
C THR A 330 3.12 -7.89 18.03
N GLN A 331 4.22 -8.24 18.67
CA GLN A 331 4.91 -9.53 18.45
C GLN A 331 3.97 -10.71 18.74
N GLN A 332 3.30 -10.69 19.89
CA GLN A 332 2.35 -11.75 20.27
C GLN A 332 1.16 -11.81 19.29
N TRP A 333 0.63 -10.66 18.89
CA TRP A 333 -0.48 -10.58 17.96
C TRP A 333 -0.12 -11.14 16.57
N LEU A 334 1.04 -10.76 16.03
CA LEU A 334 1.54 -11.28 14.76
C LEU A 334 1.64 -12.81 14.78
N LYS A 335 2.19 -13.35 15.87
CA LYS A 335 2.33 -14.81 16.04
C LYS A 335 0.98 -15.50 16.17
N ALA A 336 0.14 -15.04 17.07
CA ALA A 336 -1.16 -15.67 17.38
C ALA A 336 -2.15 -15.50 16.22
N ARG A 337 -2.26 -14.29 15.65
CA ARG A 337 -3.28 -13.97 14.65
C ARG A 337 -2.85 -14.36 13.24
N LEU A 338 -1.63 -14.03 12.84
CA LEU A 338 -1.15 -14.26 11.48
C LEU A 338 -0.20 -15.46 11.34
N GLY A 339 0.36 -15.97 12.46
CA GLY A 339 1.37 -17.01 12.43
C GLY A 339 2.73 -16.52 11.94
N LEU A 340 2.98 -15.23 12.08
CA LEU A 340 4.20 -14.57 11.63
C LEU A 340 5.16 -14.33 12.80
N ASP A 341 6.44 -14.60 12.59
CA ASP A 341 7.50 -14.30 13.54
C ASP A 341 8.22 -13.01 13.16
N ILE A 342 8.79 -12.32 14.14
CA ILE A 342 9.64 -11.16 13.92
C ILE A 342 11.11 -11.56 13.82
N SER A 343 11.96 -10.71 13.23
CA SER A 343 13.41 -10.82 13.24
C SER A 343 13.95 -10.10 14.47
N PRO A 344 14.34 -10.79 15.56
CA PRO A 344 14.75 -10.14 16.81
C PRO A 344 15.95 -9.19 16.63
N GLU A 345 16.87 -9.57 15.74
CA GLU A 345 18.09 -8.80 15.44
C GLU A 345 17.81 -7.47 14.70
N LYS A 346 16.63 -7.32 14.09
CA LYS A 346 16.24 -6.12 13.34
C LYS A 346 15.07 -5.39 13.98
N SER A 347 14.51 -5.97 15.03
CA SER A 347 13.33 -5.40 15.69
C SER A 347 13.71 -4.78 17.03
N GLY A 348 13.12 -3.64 17.38
CA GLY A 348 13.43 -2.98 18.64
C GLY A 348 12.65 -1.69 18.86
N ILE A 349 13.04 -0.97 19.92
CA ILE A 349 12.46 0.31 20.27
C ILE A 349 13.51 1.39 20.17
N VAL A 350 13.25 2.39 19.31
CA VAL A 350 14.17 3.49 19.04
C VAL A 350 13.68 4.77 19.74
N ASN A 351 14.56 5.43 20.49
CA ASN A 351 14.33 6.77 20.99
C ASN A 351 14.95 7.78 20.00
N LEU A 352 14.12 8.46 19.23
CA LEU A 352 14.54 9.42 18.20
C LEU A 352 15.35 10.61 18.73
N LYS A 353 15.33 10.90 20.03
CA LYS A 353 16.19 11.93 20.64
C LYS A 353 17.65 11.47 20.76
N LYS A 354 17.90 10.14 20.74
CA LYS A 354 19.23 9.56 20.92
C LYS A 354 19.75 8.88 19.66
N HIS A 355 18.88 8.15 18.97
CA HIS A 355 19.23 7.29 17.84
C HIS A 355 18.37 7.59 16.61
N TYR A 356 18.82 7.15 15.45
CA TYR A 356 18.03 7.14 14.21
C TYR A 356 17.14 5.88 14.16
N THR A 357 15.96 6.01 13.56
CA THR A 357 15.26 4.89 12.91
C THR A 357 15.45 5.00 11.40
N GLU A 358 15.53 3.87 10.71
CA GLU A 358 15.56 3.84 9.25
C GLU A 358 14.17 3.47 8.73
N PHE A 359 13.69 4.21 7.74
CA PHE A 359 12.42 3.93 7.08
C PHE A 359 12.51 4.32 5.61
N LEU A 360 12.31 3.33 4.72
CA LEU A 360 12.30 3.51 3.26
C LEU A 360 13.54 4.27 2.73
N GLY A 361 14.73 3.91 3.19
CA GLY A 361 15.97 4.53 2.75
C GLY A 361 16.31 5.87 3.42
N ILE A 362 15.48 6.32 4.39
CA ILE A 362 15.70 7.56 5.12
C ILE A 362 16.01 7.27 6.59
N LYS A 363 17.10 7.85 7.10
CA LYS A 363 17.42 7.93 8.53
C LYS A 363 16.66 9.09 9.16
N ILE A 364 15.90 8.84 10.22
CA ILE A 364 15.04 9.84 10.89
C ILE A 364 15.41 9.90 12.36
N ARG A 365 15.67 11.10 12.88
CA ARG A 365 15.79 11.40 14.31
C ARG A 365 15.26 12.79 14.62
N VAL A 366 15.26 13.19 15.89
CA VAL A 366 15.00 14.57 16.29
C VAL A 366 16.23 15.19 16.93
N ARG A 367 16.42 16.49 16.69
CA ARG A 367 17.43 17.33 17.37
C ARG A 367 16.70 18.41 18.15
N GLN A 368 17.25 18.77 19.32
CA GLN A 368 16.72 19.87 20.08
C GLN A 368 16.99 21.18 19.33
N LYS A 369 15.95 22.01 19.17
CA LYS A 369 16.02 23.32 18.55
C LYS A 369 15.18 24.30 19.35
N GLY A 370 15.82 25.09 20.19
CA GLY A 370 15.15 26.09 20.99
C GLY A 370 14.26 25.51 22.10
N LYS A 371 13.38 26.39 22.63
CA LYS A 371 12.35 26.05 23.64
C LYS A 371 10.97 26.36 23.08
N LYS A 372 9.96 25.63 23.51
CA LYS A 372 8.55 25.93 23.25
C LYS A 372 8.09 27.12 24.14
N ALA A 373 6.92 27.69 23.82
CA ALA A 373 6.32 28.79 24.62
C ALA A 373 6.18 28.46 26.11
N ASN A 374 6.01 27.20 26.49
CA ASN A 374 5.94 26.72 27.86
C ASN A 374 7.31 26.41 28.49
N GLY A 375 8.42 26.85 27.89
CA GLY A 375 9.78 26.65 28.39
C GLY A 375 10.38 25.25 28.15
N SER A 376 9.58 24.26 27.72
CA SER A 376 10.06 22.91 27.48
C SER A 376 10.93 22.83 26.21
N PRO A 377 11.87 21.84 26.10
CA PRO A 377 12.70 21.69 24.92
C PRO A 377 11.87 21.49 23.65
N GLY A 378 12.13 22.31 22.62
CA GLY A 378 11.64 22.13 21.27
C GLY A 378 12.48 21.10 20.53
N TYR A 379 11.85 20.26 19.70
CA TYR A 379 12.55 19.28 18.86
C TYR A 379 12.14 19.44 17.41
N THR A 380 13.10 19.27 16.51
CA THR A 380 12.89 19.31 15.07
C THR A 380 13.35 18.00 14.45
N VAL A 381 12.59 17.48 13.48
CA VAL A 381 12.99 16.30 12.70
C VAL A 381 14.26 16.63 11.93
N TYR A 382 15.20 15.72 12.01
CA TYR A 382 16.41 15.70 11.22
C TYR A 382 16.45 14.38 10.45
N SER A 383 16.69 14.47 9.16
CA SER A 383 16.74 13.30 8.27
C SER A 383 17.97 13.33 7.37
N GLY A 384 18.37 12.17 6.91
CA GLY A 384 19.42 11.96 5.92
C GLY A 384 19.15 10.67 5.16
N MET A 385 19.82 10.50 4.04
CA MET A 385 19.81 9.23 3.31
C MET A 385 20.48 8.13 4.14
N THR A 386 20.07 6.89 3.96
CA THR A 386 20.84 5.75 4.48
C THR A 386 22.08 5.53 3.61
N ASP A 387 23.12 4.91 4.17
CA ASP A 387 24.36 4.62 3.44
C ASP A 387 24.17 3.60 2.30
N LYS A 388 22.95 3.08 2.15
CA LYS A 388 22.53 2.10 1.13
C LYS A 388 21.62 2.69 0.06
N ALA A 389 21.35 3.99 0.13
CA ALA A 389 20.43 4.68 -0.79
C ALA A 389 21.17 5.38 -1.92
#